data_a17f0b5f055cd22e4608a136d18d94e5
#
_entry.id   a17f0b5f055cd22e4608a136d18d94e5
#
_cell.length_a   1.000
_cell.length_b   1.000
_cell.length_c   1.000
_cell.angle_alpha   90.00
_cell.angle_beta   90.00
_cell.angle_gamma   90.00
#
_symmetry.space_group_name_H-M   'P 1'
#
loop_
_entity.id
_entity.type
_entity.pdbx_description
1 polymer ?
#
loop_
_entity_poly.entity_id
_entity_poly.type
_entity_poly.pdbx_seq_one_letter_code
_entity_poly.pdbx_strand_id
1 'polypeptide(L)'
;MKMLEEGENQEVFLERMMEEDVFARILTTIEQLPPQCGKVMSLTLKGYKISEVAELMGISLETAKEYKKDGKKRLYNKLKGGIYSIFIGILFS
;
A
#
# COMPACT_ATOMS: atom_id res chain seq x y z
N MET A 1 -6.49 18.78 -25.12
CA MET A 1 -6.40 18.91 -24.84
C MET A 1 -6.55 18.97 -24.60
N LYS A 2 -6.47 18.96 -24.62
CA LYS A 2 -6.48 19.41 -24.22
C LYS A 2 -6.79 19.37 -23.80
N MET A 3 -7.17 19.49 -23.55
CA MET A 3 -7.31 19.81 -22.92
C MET A 3 -8.04 19.80 -22.43
N LEU A 4 -8.90 19.99 -22.53
CA LEU A 4 -9.40 20.12 -21.89
C LEU A 4 -9.61 20.52 -21.45
N GLU A 5 -10.70 21.13 -21.63
CA GLU A 5 -10.08 20.79 -20.92
C GLU A 5 -8.80 20.99 -20.08
N GLU A 6 -8.17 22.19 -19.96
CA GLU A 6 -7.01 22.43 -19.14
C GLU A 6 -7.31 22.25 -17.67
N GLY A 7 -8.46 22.68 -17.23
CA GLY A 7 -8.87 22.52 -15.85
C GLY A 7 -8.92 21.05 -15.45
N GLU A 8 -9.50 20.25 -16.31
CA GLU A 8 -9.56 18.83 -16.07
C GLU A 8 -8.17 18.21 -16.01
N ASN A 9 -7.31 18.64 -16.92
CA ASN A 9 -5.96 18.11 -16.94
C ASN A 9 -5.20 18.43 -15.64
N GLN A 10 -5.41 19.62 -15.11
CA GLN A 10 -4.79 20.00 -13.86
C GLN A 10 -5.29 19.15 -12.71
N GLU A 11 -6.59 18.89 -12.67
CA GLU A 11 -7.15 18.06 -11.60
C GLU A 11 -6.57 16.66 -11.65
N VAL A 12 -6.50 16.08 -12.82
CA VAL A 12 -5.93 14.73 -12.98
C VAL A 12 -4.47 14.73 -12.56
N PHE A 13 -3.73 15.77 -12.96
CA PHE A 13 -2.33 15.88 -12.62
C PHE A 13 -2.12 15.96 -11.10
N LEU A 14 -2.92 16.77 -10.43
CA LEU A 14 -2.83 16.91 -8.97
C LEU A 14 -3.19 15.63 -8.26
N GLU A 15 -4.24 14.97 -8.74
CA GLU A 15 -4.63 13.68 -8.16
C GLU A 15 -3.51 12.67 -8.28
N ARG A 16 -2.89 12.63 -9.45
CA ARG A 16 -1.81 11.68 -9.70
C ARG A 16 -0.61 11.98 -8.81
N MET A 17 -0.28 13.25 -8.66
CA MET A 17 0.82 13.64 -7.79
C MET A 17 0.55 13.24 -6.35
N MET A 18 -0.68 13.46 -5.89
CA MET A 18 -1.04 13.09 -4.53
C MET A 18 -0.95 11.58 -4.33
N GLU A 19 -1.41 10.83 -5.33
CA GLU A 19 -1.33 9.37 -5.25
C GLU A 19 0.11 8.90 -5.18
N GLU A 20 0.97 9.48 -5.99
CA GLU A 20 2.37 9.11 -6.00
C GLU A 20 3.04 9.44 -4.66
N ASP A 21 2.72 10.59 -4.11
CA ASP A 21 3.29 10.99 -2.82
C ASP A 21 2.81 10.06 -1.70
N VAL A 22 1.53 9.75 -1.70
CA VAL A 22 0.96 8.84 -0.70
C VAL A 22 1.58 7.45 -0.86
N PHE A 23 1.67 6.98 -2.09
CA PHE A 23 2.23 5.66 -2.37
C PHE A 23 3.69 5.58 -1.91
N ALA A 24 4.46 6.62 -2.21
CA ALA A 24 5.87 6.66 -1.82
C ALA A 24 6.01 6.62 -0.30
N ARG A 25 5.14 7.31 0.42
CA ARG A 25 5.16 7.30 1.87
C ARG A 25 4.81 5.93 2.42
N ILE A 26 3.83 5.28 1.81
CA ILE A 26 3.47 3.94 2.23
C ILE A 26 4.63 2.99 2.02
N LEU A 27 5.30 3.08 0.88
CA LEU A 27 6.46 2.24 0.61
C LEU A 27 7.58 2.47 1.62
N THR A 28 7.89 3.73 1.90
CA THR A 28 8.92 4.07 2.86
C THR A 28 8.58 3.51 4.24
N THR A 29 7.31 3.63 4.62
CA THR A 29 6.87 3.13 5.92
C THR A 29 6.96 1.62 5.99
N ILE A 30 6.62 0.94 4.89
CA ILE A 30 6.73 -0.52 4.83
C ILE A 30 8.17 -0.96 5.08
N GLU A 31 9.14 -0.21 4.56
CA GLU A 31 10.55 -0.53 4.75
C GLU A 31 10.96 -0.45 6.21
N GLN A 32 10.21 0.30 7.01
CA GLN A 32 10.48 0.45 8.44
C GLN A 32 9.79 -0.61 9.29
N LEU A 33 8.95 -1.44 8.69
CA LEU A 33 8.27 -2.50 9.42
C LEU A 33 9.23 -3.64 9.72
N PRO A 34 8.87 -4.51 10.70
CA PRO A 34 9.67 -5.72 10.92
C PRO A 34 9.80 -6.49 9.60
N PRO A 35 10.95 -7.16 9.38
CA PRO A 35 11.24 -7.75 8.07
C PRO A 35 10.15 -8.63 7.51
N GLN A 36 9.54 -9.48 8.32
CA GLN A 36 8.52 -10.40 7.81
C GLN A 36 7.26 -9.65 7.41
N CYS A 37 6.80 -8.74 8.26
CA CYS A 37 5.63 -7.93 7.94
C CYS A 37 5.89 -7.08 6.71
N GLY A 38 7.04 -6.44 6.65
CA GLY A 38 7.40 -5.61 5.51
C GLY A 38 7.41 -6.38 4.21
N LYS A 39 7.92 -7.60 4.24
CA LYS A 39 7.98 -8.41 3.03
C LYS A 39 6.59 -8.80 2.55
N VAL A 40 5.71 -9.21 3.48
CA VAL A 40 4.33 -9.54 3.11
C VAL A 40 3.64 -8.33 2.50
N MET A 41 3.78 -7.16 3.11
CA MET A 41 3.14 -5.96 2.60
C MET A 41 3.69 -5.57 1.24
N SER A 42 5.01 -5.67 1.08
CA SER A 42 5.66 -5.34 -0.18
C SER A 42 5.19 -6.24 -1.31
N LEU A 43 5.13 -7.54 -1.07
CA LEU A 43 4.67 -8.49 -2.08
C LEU A 43 3.20 -8.27 -2.42
N THR A 44 2.39 -7.93 -1.41
CA THR A 44 0.99 -7.62 -1.66
C THR A 44 0.86 -6.41 -2.59
N LEU A 45 1.69 -5.40 -2.40
CA LEU A 45 1.67 -4.23 -3.28
C LEU A 45 2.06 -4.58 -4.71
N LYS A 46 2.90 -5.58 -4.89
CA LYS A 46 3.29 -6.01 -6.23
C LYS A 46 2.21 -6.83 -6.92
N GLY A 47 1.11 -7.10 -6.23
CA GLY A 47 -0.02 -7.78 -6.85
C GLY A 47 -0.13 -9.26 -6.55
N TYR A 48 0.74 -9.78 -5.70
CA TYR A 48 0.66 -11.19 -5.33
C TYR A 48 -0.51 -11.44 -4.39
N LYS A 49 -1.18 -12.55 -4.60
CA LYS A 49 -2.24 -12.99 -3.69
C LYS A 49 -1.60 -13.49 -2.40
N ILE A 50 -2.39 -13.45 -1.31
CA ILE A 50 -1.83 -13.85 -0.02
C ILE A 50 -1.33 -15.29 -0.03
N SER A 51 -1.99 -16.16 -0.79
CA SER A 51 -1.53 -17.55 -0.92
C SER A 51 -0.19 -17.61 -1.62
N GLU A 52 0.00 -16.77 -2.63
CA GLU A 52 1.28 -16.70 -3.35
C GLU A 52 2.37 -16.14 -2.47
N VAL A 53 2.02 -15.13 -1.66
CA VAL A 53 2.97 -14.55 -0.71
C VAL A 53 3.44 -15.61 0.28
N ALA A 54 2.50 -16.40 0.78
CA ALA A 54 2.86 -17.48 1.72
C ALA A 54 3.83 -18.44 1.08
N GLU A 55 3.58 -18.83 -0.16
CA GLU A 55 4.45 -19.74 -0.89
C GLU A 55 5.83 -19.16 -1.09
N LEU A 56 5.88 -17.91 -1.55
CA LEU A 56 7.15 -17.25 -1.81
C LEU A 56 8.00 -17.11 -0.56
N MET A 57 7.36 -16.94 0.57
CA MET A 57 8.07 -16.75 1.84
C MET A 57 8.29 -18.05 2.59
N GLY A 58 7.72 -19.16 2.11
CA GLY A 58 7.87 -20.43 2.79
C GLY A 58 7.17 -20.48 4.13
N ILE A 59 6.03 -19.81 4.27
CA ILE A 59 5.26 -19.78 5.51
C ILE A 59 3.84 -20.25 5.23
N SER A 60 3.09 -20.53 6.28
CA SER A 60 1.71 -20.96 6.13
C SER A 60 0.85 -19.78 5.70
N LEU A 61 -0.28 -20.11 5.10
CA LEU A 61 -1.25 -19.09 4.69
C LEU A 61 -1.72 -18.28 5.89
N GLU A 62 -1.96 -18.94 7.00
CA GLU A 62 -2.44 -18.24 8.20
C GLU A 62 -1.38 -17.29 8.74
N THR A 63 -0.13 -17.72 8.73
CA THR A 63 0.95 -16.86 9.18
C THR A 63 1.07 -15.64 8.27
N ALA A 64 0.94 -15.85 6.96
CA ALA A 64 0.99 -14.74 6.01
C ALA A 64 -0.15 -13.76 6.27
N LYS A 65 -1.34 -14.27 6.56
CA LYS A 65 -2.48 -13.41 6.86
C LYS A 65 -2.25 -12.60 8.12
N GLU A 66 -1.63 -13.21 9.12
CA GLU A 66 -1.34 -12.50 10.36
C GLU A 66 -0.32 -11.39 10.14
N TYR A 67 0.71 -11.67 9.36
CA TYR A 67 1.68 -10.63 9.02
C TYR A 67 1.03 -9.50 8.27
N LYS A 68 0.12 -9.81 7.34
CA LYS A 68 -0.58 -8.78 6.60
C LYS A 68 -1.45 -7.93 7.53
N LYS A 69 -2.17 -8.57 8.43
CA LYS A 69 -3.02 -7.88 9.38
C LYS A 69 -2.19 -6.96 10.28
N ASP A 70 -1.09 -7.49 10.79
CA ASP A 70 -0.21 -6.70 11.64
C ASP A 70 0.42 -5.55 10.87
N GLY A 71 0.83 -5.82 9.64
CA GLY A 71 1.40 -4.78 8.79
C GLY A 71 0.42 -3.65 8.52
N LYS A 72 -0.83 -4.00 8.22
CA LYS A 72 -1.87 -2.98 8.01
C LYS A 72 -2.03 -2.13 9.26
N LYS A 73 -2.10 -2.77 10.41
CA LYS A 73 -2.28 -2.05 11.67
C LYS A 73 -1.13 -1.09 11.92
N ARG A 74 0.09 -1.54 11.65
CA ARG A 74 1.26 -0.69 11.85
C ARG A 74 1.26 0.49 10.88
N LEU A 75 0.83 0.26 9.64
CA LEU A 75 0.72 1.34 8.67
C LEU A 75 -0.31 2.37 9.11
N TYR A 76 -1.48 1.93 9.57
CA TYR A 76 -2.49 2.87 10.06
C TYR A 76 -1.96 3.69 11.22
N ASN A 77 -1.17 3.07 12.10
CA ASN A 77 -0.64 3.78 13.25
C ASN A 77 0.42 4.79 12.87
N LYS A 78 1.23 4.46 11.87
CA LYS A 78 2.33 5.34 11.47
C LYS A 78 1.87 6.43 10.50
N LEU A 79 0.90 6.13 9.64
CA LEU A 79 0.43 7.05 8.61
C LEU A 79 -0.96 7.53 8.98
N LYS A 80 -1.03 8.49 9.87
CA LYS A 80 -2.30 9.02 10.32
C LYS A 80 -2.80 10.08 9.36
N GLY A 81 -4.10 10.05 9.10
CA GLY A 81 -4.72 10.94 8.16
C GLY A 81 -5.69 10.18 7.29
N GLY A 82 -6.81 10.84 6.93
CA GLY A 82 -7.87 10.17 6.22
C GLY A 82 -7.46 9.58 4.88
N ILE A 83 -6.59 10.30 4.16
CA ILE A 83 -6.20 9.85 2.84
C ILE A 83 -5.37 8.55 2.93
N TYR A 84 -4.49 8.44 3.93
CA TYR A 84 -3.70 7.23 4.09
C TYR A 84 -4.57 6.05 4.46
N SER A 85 -5.55 6.26 5.32
CA SER A 85 -6.49 5.21 5.71
C SER A 85 -7.22 4.65 4.50
N ILE A 86 -7.67 5.54 3.62
CA ILE A 86 -8.38 5.13 2.41
C ILE A 86 -7.48 4.30 1.52
N PHE A 87 -6.27 4.78 1.26
CA PHE A 87 -5.34 4.07 0.37
C PHE A 87 -4.90 2.74 0.96
N ILE A 88 -4.62 2.69 2.25
CA ILE A 88 -4.23 1.43 2.89
C ILE A 88 -5.38 0.44 2.80
N GLY A 89 -6.60 0.89 3.04
CA GLY A 89 -7.76 0.03 2.92
C GLY A 89 -7.95 -0.55 1.53
N ILE A 90 -7.68 0.26 0.51
CA ILE A 90 -7.81 -0.20 -0.88
C ILE A 90 -6.67 -1.14 -1.24
N LEU A 91 -5.44 -0.77 -0.91
CA LEU A 91 -4.26 -1.53 -1.34
C LEU A 91 -4.15 -2.87 -0.63
N PHE A 92 -4.60 -2.94 0.61
CA PHE A 92 -4.42 -4.14 1.41
C PHE A 92 -5.72 -4.74 1.90
N SER A 93 -6.80 -4.50 1.18
CA SER A 93 -8.11 -5.05 1.55
C SER A 93 -8.20 -6.57 1.41
#